data_3b5dc0e25123662f1c419b7669a9cbbe
#
_entry.id   3b5dc0e25123662f1c419b7669a9cbbe
#
_cell.length_a   1.000
_cell.length_b   1.000
_cell.length_c   1.000
_cell.angle_alpha   90.00
_cell.angle_beta   90.00
_cell.angle_gamma   90.00
#
_symmetry.space_group_name_H-M   'P 1'
#
loop_
_entity.id
_entity.type
_entity.pdbx_description
1 polymer ?
#
loop_
_entity_poly.entity_id
_entity_poly.type
_entity_poly.pdbx_seq_one_letter_code
_entity_poly.pdbx_strand_id
1 'polypeptide(L)'
;MNLNYEIPDRTSSNNLGLIFNGSSFSEVDMAGMNDIMNNIKAAATDPNISGIFMELSTIATSTANIEEIRNQLIEFKKSGKFILSYAEAYSQSAYYLASVSDKIYMLPDGIIDIHGMASQPMFYKHLLEKLDIEMQIIRPENNKFKSAVEPYFLDKMSDANREQNTVLLTSIWNKICDDISKSRNISVETINQMADKLTLMFDTQAALDNNFIDGFKYKDEIIAELHQLTNTADNKKINIVKNIQYAKVRPELYQGEDKIAIVYASGQIIDGEGDESTIGSVTLSEAIRQARNDKKVKAIVMRVNSPGGQVVASEVIRREVELAAKEKPFIVSMGSYAASGGYWISSSSDYIFADPTTLTGSSLRSVQKVD
;
A
#
# COMPACT_ATOMS: atom_id res chain seq x y z
N MET A 1 -10.51 -1.24 13.85
CA MET A 1 -9.60 -0.58 12.88
C MET A 1 -10.41 -0.28 11.64
N ASN A 2 -10.54 0.96 11.24
CA ASN A 2 -11.20 1.38 10.00
C ASN A 2 -10.10 1.95 9.08
N LEU A 3 -10.07 1.52 7.82
CA LEU A 3 -9.08 1.91 6.80
C LEU A 3 -9.78 2.40 5.51
N ASN A 4 -11.01 2.87 5.61
CA ASN A 4 -11.81 3.37 4.48
C ASN A 4 -11.38 4.80 4.07
N TYR A 5 -10.07 5.00 3.87
CA TYR A 5 -9.46 6.25 3.44
C TYR A 5 -8.16 5.97 2.67
N GLU A 6 -7.63 6.99 1.98
CA GLU A 6 -6.32 6.88 1.35
C GLU A 6 -5.22 6.79 2.41
N ILE A 7 -4.40 5.73 2.36
CA ILE A 7 -3.37 5.46 3.37
C ILE A 7 -2.02 5.99 2.85
N PRO A 8 -1.51 7.09 3.42
CA PRO A 8 -0.18 7.60 3.08
C PRO A 8 0.92 6.74 3.74
N ASP A 9 2.17 6.83 3.24
CA ASP A 9 3.29 6.13 3.87
C ASP A 9 3.54 6.57 5.31
N ARG A 10 3.24 7.83 5.61
CA ARG A 10 3.43 8.45 6.91
C ARG A 10 2.22 9.26 7.33
N THR A 11 1.85 9.17 8.61
CA THR A 11 0.83 10.07 9.19
C THR A 11 1.30 11.51 9.06
N SER A 12 0.48 12.37 8.46
CA SER A 12 0.80 13.79 8.30
C SER A 12 0.92 14.49 9.65
N SER A 13 1.93 15.31 9.81
CA SER A 13 2.10 16.19 10.97
C SER A 13 1.32 17.49 10.84
N ASN A 14 0.85 17.82 9.63
CA ASN A 14 0.18 19.08 9.32
C ASN A 14 -1.34 18.91 9.19
N ASN A 15 -2.06 19.00 10.30
CA ASN A 15 -3.54 19.06 10.30
C ASN A 15 -4.10 20.43 9.76
N LEU A 16 -3.25 21.33 9.28
CA LEU A 16 -3.64 22.67 8.80
C LEU A 16 -4.26 22.69 7.39
N GLY A 17 -4.02 21.66 6.57
CA GLY A 17 -4.57 21.59 5.19
C GLY A 17 -6.10 21.41 5.10
N LEU A 18 -6.77 21.03 6.18
CA LEU A 18 -8.20 20.75 6.21
C LEU A 18 -9.10 21.95 6.58
N ILE A 19 -8.51 23.12 6.86
CA ILE A 19 -9.27 24.32 7.29
C ILE A 19 -10.03 25.00 6.14
N PHE A 20 -9.70 24.70 4.88
CA PHE A 20 -10.22 25.47 3.73
C PHE A 20 -11.49 24.92 3.07
N ASN A 21 -12.01 23.76 3.44
CA ASN A 21 -13.21 23.19 2.79
C ASN A 21 -14.53 23.28 3.58
N GLY A 22 -14.68 24.24 4.51
CA GLY A 22 -15.99 24.71 4.98
C GLY A 22 -16.93 23.70 5.64
N SER A 23 -16.51 22.49 5.93
CA SER A 23 -17.29 21.50 6.66
C SER A 23 -16.65 21.19 8.01
N SER A 24 -17.49 21.09 9.03
CA SER A 24 -17.24 20.89 10.45
C SER A 24 -15.97 20.08 10.75
N PHE A 25 -15.14 20.60 11.66
CA PHE A 25 -13.98 19.93 12.24
C PHE A 25 -14.33 18.52 12.74
N SER A 26 -14.21 17.51 11.92
CA SER A 26 -13.87 16.18 12.36
C SER A 26 -12.36 16.02 12.13
N GLU A 27 -11.58 15.79 13.20
CA GLU A 27 -10.23 15.24 13.07
C GLU A 27 -10.35 14.06 12.10
N VAL A 28 -9.80 14.17 10.91
CA VAL A 28 -9.78 13.05 9.98
C VAL A 28 -8.81 12.05 10.60
N ASP A 29 -9.37 10.97 11.17
CA ASP A 29 -8.66 9.89 11.85
C ASP A 29 -7.85 9.05 10.84
N MET A 30 -6.97 9.68 10.04
CA MET A 30 -6.14 9.01 9.03
C MET A 30 -4.76 8.71 9.58
N ALA A 31 -4.50 7.43 9.87
CA ALA A 31 -3.18 6.96 10.20
C ALA A 31 -2.42 6.54 8.94
N GLY A 32 -1.17 6.94 8.81
CA GLY A 32 -0.30 6.45 7.74
C GLY A 32 0.20 5.02 8.00
N MET A 33 0.83 4.42 6.98
CA MET A 33 1.39 3.07 7.06
C MET A 33 2.29 2.87 8.29
N ASN A 34 3.16 3.86 8.58
CA ASN A 34 4.04 3.82 9.74
C ASN A 34 3.29 3.57 11.05
N ASP A 35 2.19 4.28 11.29
CA ASP A 35 1.42 4.15 12.53
C ASP A 35 0.54 2.90 12.51
N ILE A 36 -0.05 2.54 11.37
CA ILE A 36 -0.81 1.29 11.23
C ILE A 36 0.07 0.09 11.59
N MET A 37 1.25 -0.01 10.99
CA MET A 37 2.18 -1.11 11.22
C MET A 37 2.65 -1.17 12.67
N ASN A 38 3.05 -0.02 13.24
CA ASN A 38 3.50 0.06 14.62
C ASN A 38 2.37 -0.22 15.61
N ASN A 39 1.14 0.21 15.31
CA ASN A 39 -0.02 -0.08 16.16
C ASN A 39 -0.34 -1.57 16.21
N ILE A 40 -0.36 -2.26 15.06
CA ILE A 40 -0.58 -3.70 15.01
C ILE A 40 0.54 -4.44 15.78
N LYS A 41 1.79 -4.02 15.60
CA LYS A 41 2.95 -4.60 16.30
C LYS A 41 2.85 -4.38 17.81
N ALA A 42 2.56 -3.17 18.27
CA ALA A 42 2.40 -2.86 19.69
C ALA A 42 1.21 -3.62 20.31
N ALA A 43 0.08 -3.68 19.61
CA ALA A 43 -1.12 -4.36 20.06
C ALA A 43 -0.88 -5.86 20.35
N ALA A 44 0.06 -6.50 19.64
CA ALA A 44 0.38 -7.90 19.86
C ALA A 44 0.88 -8.18 21.29
N THR A 45 1.61 -7.24 21.88
CA THR A 45 2.20 -7.39 23.23
C THR A 45 1.52 -6.55 24.32
N ASP A 46 0.66 -5.60 23.94
CA ASP A 46 -0.05 -4.73 24.89
C ASP A 46 -1.12 -5.53 25.66
N PRO A 47 -1.01 -5.69 26.99
CA PRO A 47 -1.99 -6.45 27.78
C PRO A 47 -3.39 -5.82 27.81
N ASN A 48 -3.51 -4.53 27.46
CA ASN A 48 -4.79 -3.82 27.42
C ASN A 48 -5.57 -4.04 26.10
N ILE A 49 -4.95 -4.65 25.10
CA ILE A 49 -5.57 -4.97 23.81
C ILE A 49 -5.92 -6.45 23.77
N SER A 50 -7.20 -6.76 23.68
CA SER A 50 -7.71 -8.14 23.56
C SER A 50 -7.71 -8.66 22.13
N GLY A 51 -7.85 -7.78 21.13
CA GLY A 51 -7.89 -8.16 19.71
C GLY A 51 -8.04 -6.95 18.80
N ILE A 52 -8.16 -7.23 17.50
CA ILE A 52 -8.37 -6.23 16.46
C ILE A 52 -9.75 -6.46 15.84
N PHE A 53 -10.60 -5.46 15.87
CA PHE A 53 -11.83 -5.42 15.09
C PHE A 53 -11.63 -4.54 13.86
N MET A 54 -11.81 -5.12 12.69
CA MET A 54 -11.73 -4.45 11.39
C MET A 54 -13.13 -4.24 10.83
N GLU A 55 -13.51 -2.98 10.64
CA GLU A 55 -14.72 -2.58 9.94
C GLU A 55 -14.29 -2.01 8.59
N LEU A 56 -14.49 -2.82 7.54
CA LEU A 56 -13.93 -2.58 6.22
C LEU A 56 -15.06 -2.50 5.19
N SER A 57 -14.92 -1.60 4.21
CA SER A 57 -15.76 -1.58 3.02
C SER A 57 -14.92 -1.38 1.76
N THR A 58 -14.22 -0.27 1.68
CA THR A 58 -13.31 0.07 0.58
C THR A 58 -11.99 0.56 1.16
N ILE A 59 -10.88 0.04 0.66
CA ILE A 59 -9.55 0.49 1.05
C ILE A 59 -8.90 1.16 -0.15
N ALA A 60 -8.62 2.46 -0.03
CA ALA A 60 -8.01 3.28 -1.08
C ALA A 60 -6.48 3.29 -0.90
N THR A 61 -5.83 2.18 -1.18
CA THR A 61 -4.36 2.09 -1.22
C THR A 61 -3.92 0.99 -2.19
N SER A 62 -2.63 0.90 -2.45
CA SER A 62 -2.09 -0.13 -3.35
C SER A 62 -2.17 -1.52 -2.76
N THR A 63 -2.11 -2.53 -3.62
CA THR A 63 -2.02 -3.93 -3.21
C THR A 63 -0.79 -4.18 -2.35
N ALA A 64 0.36 -3.54 -2.64
CA ALA A 64 1.58 -3.67 -1.84
C ALA A 64 1.38 -3.18 -0.39
N ASN A 65 0.78 -2.02 -0.19
CA ASN A 65 0.48 -1.53 1.15
C ASN A 65 -0.50 -2.45 1.90
N ILE A 66 -1.51 -3.00 1.21
CA ILE A 66 -2.43 -3.97 1.81
C ILE A 66 -1.68 -5.26 2.19
N GLU A 67 -0.77 -5.71 1.33
CA GLU A 67 0.08 -6.89 1.58
C GLU A 67 0.95 -6.70 2.83
N GLU A 68 1.57 -5.53 3.01
CA GLU A 68 2.34 -5.20 4.21
C GLU A 68 1.46 -5.24 5.48
N ILE A 69 0.29 -4.58 5.46
CA ILE A 69 -0.66 -4.60 6.59
C ILE A 69 -1.09 -6.04 6.89
N ARG A 70 -1.39 -6.80 5.85
CA ARG A 70 -1.78 -8.20 5.92
C ARG A 70 -0.70 -9.07 6.59
N ASN A 71 0.54 -8.91 6.16
CA ASN A 71 1.68 -9.61 6.75
C ASN A 71 1.86 -9.27 8.23
N GLN A 72 1.68 -8.00 8.61
CA GLN A 72 1.74 -7.59 10.01
C GLN A 72 0.58 -8.15 10.85
N LEU A 73 -0.62 -8.31 10.28
CA LEU A 73 -1.75 -8.95 10.94
C LEU A 73 -1.51 -10.46 11.12
N ILE A 74 -0.86 -11.12 10.16
CA ILE A 74 -0.45 -12.54 10.30
C ILE A 74 0.53 -12.69 11.48
N GLU A 75 1.50 -11.78 11.62
CA GLU A 75 2.39 -11.77 12.78
C GLU A 75 1.62 -11.49 14.10
N PHE A 76 0.66 -10.56 14.07
CA PHE A 76 -0.19 -10.28 15.22
C PHE A 76 -0.95 -11.53 15.70
N LYS A 77 -1.45 -12.38 14.82
CA LYS A 77 -2.16 -13.63 15.18
C LYS A 77 -1.31 -14.56 16.04
N LYS A 78 0.02 -14.52 15.93
CA LYS A 78 0.93 -15.31 16.79
C LYS A 78 0.85 -14.94 18.27
N SER A 79 0.30 -13.78 18.61
CA SER A 79 0.03 -13.36 19.97
C SER A 79 -1.15 -14.11 20.63
N GLY A 80 -1.95 -14.85 19.86
CA GLY A 80 -3.17 -15.53 20.32
C GLY A 80 -4.37 -14.60 20.48
N LYS A 81 -4.26 -13.31 20.17
CA LYS A 81 -5.36 -12.34 20.21
C LYS A 81 -6.18 -12.45 18.93
N PHE A 82 -7.49 -12.18 19.06
CA PHE A 82 -8.41 -12.33 17.93
C PHE A 82 -8.29 -11.21 16.89
N ILE A 83 -8.60 -11.54 15.64
CA ILE A 83 -8.90 -10.59 14.56
C ILE A 83 -10.31 -10.90 14.05
N LEU A 84 -11.22 -9.95 14.14
CA LEU A 84 -12.58 -10.04 13.64
C LEU A 84 -12.83 -8.99 12.57
N SER A 85 -13.33 -9.40 11.41
CA SER A 85 -13.71 -8.50 10.33
C SER A 85 -15.20 -8.47 10.10
N TYR A 86 -15.73 -7.29 9.81
CA TYR A 86 -17.11 -7.08 9.42
C TYR A 86 -17.22 -6.02 8.33
N ALA A 87 -18.10 -6.25 7.37
CA ALA A 87 -18.52 -5.24 6.40
C ALA A 87 -19.98 -5.46 5.99
N GLU A 88 -20.63 -4.40 5.58
CA GLU A 88 -21.92 -4.50 4.86
C GLU A 88 -21.68 -4.97 3.42
N ALA A 89 -20.56 -4.52 2.81
CA ALA A 89 -20.06 -4.99 1.53
C ALA A 89 -18.54 -4.91 1.52
N TYR A 90 -17.87 -5.91 0.96
CA TYR A 90 -16.43 -5.95 0.80
C TYR A 90 -16.05 -5.63 -0.65
N SER A 91 -15.24 -4.59 -0.88
CA SER A 91 -14.49 -4.47 -2.12
C SER A 91 -13.38 -5.54 -2.18
N GLN A 92 -12.84 -5.82 -3.38
CA GLN A 92 -11.73 -6.78 -3.56
C GLN A 92 -10.55 -6.48 -2.61
N SER A 93 -10.16 -5.23 -2.49
CA SER A 93 -9.08 -4.78 -1.59
C SER A 93 -9.42 -5.01 -0.11
N ALA A 94 -10.66 -4.69 0.28
CA ALA A 94 -11.13 -4.87 1.65
C ALA A 94 -11.23 -6.37 2.00
N TYR A 95 -11.73 -7.20 1.09
CA TYR A 95 -11.79 -8.64 1.30
C TYR A 95 -10.38 -9.26 1.35
N TYR A 96 -9.47 -8.83 0.49
CA TYR A 96 -8.08 -9.30 0.52
C TYR A 96 -7.44 -9.06 1.89
N LEU A 97 -7.67 -7.90 2.50
CA LEU A 97 -7.21 -7.64 3.88
C LEU A 97 -8.01 -8.47 4.90
N ALA A 98 -9.34 -8.50 4.81
CA ALA A 98 -10.20 -9.22 5.75
C ALA A 98 -9.88 -10.72 5.81
N SER A 99 -9.40 -11.31 4.72
CA SER A 99 -9.18 -12.76 4.60
C SER A 99 -8.15 -13.32 5.59
N VAL A 100 -7.35 -12.50 6.28
CA VAL A 100 -6.47 -12.96 7.38
C VAL A 100 -7.18 -13.14 8.71
N SER A 101 -8.41 -12.62 8.86
CA SER A 101 -9.13 -12.62 10.14
C SER A 101 -9.47 -14.03 10.60
N ASP A 102 -9.64 -14.19 11.90
CA ASP A 102 -10.11 -15.44 12.50
C ASP A 102 -11.58 -15.65 12.21
N LYS A 103 -12.34 -14.54 12.14
CA LYS A 103 -13.74 -14.51 11.73
C LYS A 103 -14.02 -13.35 10.79
N ILE A 104 -14.77 -13.67 9.73
CA ILE A 104 -15.23 -12.71 8.74
C ILE A 104 -16.74 -12.77 8.68
N TYR A 105 -17.39 -11.68 8.99
CA TYR A 105 -18.85 -11.56 8.90
C TYR A 105 -19.25 -10.50 7.89
N MET A 106 -20.41 -10.70 7.31
CA MET A 106 -21.02 -9.80 6.34
C MET A 106 -22.50 -9.62 6.65
N LEU A 107 -23.08 -8.48 6.27
CA LEU A 107 -24.52 -8.29 6.29
C LEU A 107 -25.23 -9.37 5.46
N PRO A 108 -26.44 -9.87 5.82
CA PRO A 108 -27.14 -10.93 5.07
C PRO A 108 -27.35 -10.63 3.59
N ASP A 109 -27.62 -9.37 3.21
CA ASP A 109 -27.75 -8.92 1.82
C ASP A 109 -26.49 -8.22 1.29
N GLY A 110 -25.35 -8.45 1.97
CA GLY A 110 -24.07 -7.89 1.58
C GLY A 110 -23.48 -8.55 0.34
N ILE A 111 -22.44 -7.94 -0.22
CA ILE A 111 -21.74 -8.47 -1.38
C ILE A 111 -20.23 -8.52 -1.14
N ILE A 112 -19.54 -9.41 -1.83
CA ILE A 112 -18.09 -9.41 -1.96
C ILE A 112 -17.76 -9.17 -3.44
N ASP A 113 -17.16 -8.02 -3.72
CA ASP A 113 -16.74 -7.67 -5.07
C ASP A 113 -15.35 -8.24 -5.35
N ILE A 114 -15.30 -9.47 -5.84
CA ILE A 114 -14.10 -10.12 -6.37
C ILE A 114 -14.28 -10.30 -7.87
N HIS A 115 -13.48 -9.57 -8.66
CA HIS A 115 -13.65 -9.50 -10.12
C HIS A 115 -12.34 -9.62 -10.89
N GLY A 116 -11.21 -9.86 -10.22
CA GLY A 116 -9.89 -9.92 -10.86
C GLY A 116 -9.31 -8.54 -11.15
N MET A 117 -8.50 -8.46 -12.20
CA MET A 117 -7.78 -7.23 -12.57
C MET A 117 -7.89 -6.94 -14.06
N ALA A 118 -8.06 -5.67 -14.42
CA ALA A 118 -8.13 -5.20 -15.80
C ALA A 118 -7.29 -3.94 -16.00
N SER A 119 -6.73 -3.78 -17.20
CA SER A 119 -6.08 -2.55 -17.66
C SER A 119 -6.74 -2.09 -18.94
N GLN A 120 -7.24 -0.86 -18.96
CA GLN A 120 -7.94 -0.25 -20.08
C GLN A 120 -7.28 1.09 -20.44
N PRO A 121 -6.10 1.08 -21.11
CA PRO A 121 -5.47 2.32 -21.55
C PRO A 121 -6.28 2.98 -22.66
N MET A 122 -6.45 4.29 -22.57
CA MET A 122 -7.08 5.10 -23.62
C MET A 122 -6.05 5.49 -24.67
N PHE A 123 -6.49 5.56 -25.94
CA PHE A 123 -5.66 5.94 -27.07
C PHE A 123 -6.23 7.21 -27.71
N TYR A 124 -5.39 8.22 -27.90
CA TYR A 124 -5.79 9.58 -28.28
C TYR A 124 -5.43 9.94 -29.72
N LYS A 125 -4.78 9.05 -30.49
CA LYS A 125 -4.30 9.31 -31.84
C LYS A 125 -5.38 9.96 -32.72
N HIS A 126 -6.55 9.32 -32.85
CA HIS A 126 -7.63 9.86 -33.67
C HIS A 126 -8.24 11.16 -33.14
N LEU A 127 -8.21 11.38 -31.83
CA LEU A 127 -8.63 12.67 -31.26
C LEU A 127 -7.66 13.78 -31.66
N LEU A 128 -6.37 13.53 -31.56
CA LEU A 128 -5.32 14.48 -31.91
C LEU A 128 -5.33 14.79 -33.42
N GLU A 129 -5.51 13.78 -34.26
CA GLU A 129 -5.69 13.97 -35.73
C GLU A 129 -6.90 14.87 -36.05
N LYS A 130 -8.04 14.67 -35.37
CA LYS A 130 -9.25 15.52 -35.55
C LYS A 130 -9.05 16.96 -35.10
N LEU A 131 -8.16 17.18 -34.17
CA LEU A 131 -7.83 18.51 -33.62
C LEU A 131 -6.66 19.16 -34.38
N ASP A 132 -6.14 18.51 -35.44
CA ASP A 132 -4.97 18.92 -36.22
C ASP A 132 -3.72 19.15 -35.35
N ILE A 133 -3.55 18.27 -34.30
CA ILE A 133 -2.41 18.27 -33.40
C ILE A 133 -1.45 17.17 -33.82
N GLU A 134 -0.25 17.56 -34.24
CA GLU A 134 0.85 16.64 -34.57
C GLU A 134 1.70 16.35 -33.33
N MET A 135 1.75 15.06 -32.91
CA MET A 135 2.57 14.63 -31.79
C MET A 135 3.95 14.16 -32.26
N GLN A 136 4.99 14.83 -31.80
CA GLN A 136 6.38 14.40 -32.03
C GLN A 136 6.82 13.42 -30.93
N ILE A 137 6.97 12.14 -31.30
CA ILE A 137 7.34 11.09 -30.37
C ILE A 137 8.84 10.86 -30.39
N ILE A 138 9.51 11.16 -29.27
CA ILE A 138 10.94 10.89 -29.09
C ILE A 138 11.08 9.65 -28.20
N ARG A 139 11.63 8.59 -28.78
CA ARG A 139 11.84 7.30 -28.08
C ARG A 139 13.30 6.89 -28.26
N PRO A 140 13.96 6.36 -27.20
CA PRO A 140 15.28 5.76 -27.36
C PRO A 140 15.19 4.48 -28.19
N GLU A 141 16.26 4.10 -28.85
CA GLU A 141 16.39 2.80 -29.50
C GLU A 141 16.30 1.66 -28.47
N ASN A 142 15.92 0.47 -28.89
CA ASN A 142 15.78 -0.72 -28.02
C ASN A 142 14.81 -0.55 -26.83
N ASN A 143 13.65 0.04 -27.08
CA ASN A 143 12.68 0.39 -26.06
C ASN A 143 11.39 -0.46 -26.12
N LYS A 144 11.47 -1.74 -26.46
CA LYS A 144 10.33 -2.64 -26.72
C LYS A 144 9.18 -2.48 -25.70
N PHE A 145 9.50 -2.35 -24.40
CA PHE A 145 8.54 -2.28 -23.32
C PHE A 145 8.25 -0.86 -22.79
N LYS A 146 8.71 0.21 -23.48
CA LYS A 146 8.40 1.58 -23.09
C LYS A 146 7.13 2.07 -23.79
N SER A 147 6.00 1.76 -23.19
CA SER A 147 4.67 1.93 -23.77
C SER A 147 3.99 3.25 -23.40
N ALA A 148 4.56 4.07 -22.51
CA ALA A 148 3.92 5.28 -22.00
C ALA A 148 3.46 6.29 -23.06
N VAL A 149 4.12 6.33 -24.21
CA VAL A 149 3.79 7.23 -25.33
C VAL A 149 2.89 6.59 -26.40
N GLU A 150 2.63 5.29 -26.34
CA GLU A 150 1.78 4.58 -27.30
C GLU A 150 0.38 5.20 -27.46
N PRO A 151 -0.29 5.70 -26.40
CA PRO A 151 -1.59 6.32 -26.50
C PRO A 151 -1.69 7.49 -27.48
N TYR A 152 -0.57 8.14 -27.79
CA TYR A 152 -0.55 9.33 -28.64
C TYR A 152 -0.33 9.03 -30.13
N PHE A 153 0.17 7.82 -30.50
CA PHE A 153 0.48 7.49 -31.89
C PHE A 153 -0.02 6.12 -32.37
N LEU A 154 -0.53 5.28 -31.47
CA LEU A 154 -1.17 4.01 -31.79
C LEU A 154 -2.68 4.06 -31.51
N ASP A 155 -3.41 3.12 -32.11
CA ASP A 155 -4.86 2.95 -31.93
C ASP A 155 -5.19 1.90 -30.85
N LYS A 156 -4.21 1.08 -30.50
CA LYS A 156 -4.32 -0.02 -29.53
C LYS A 156 -2.96 -0.33 -28.93
N MET A 157 -2.95 -1.09 -27.84
CA MET A 157 -1.70 -1.59 -27.27
C MET A 157 -0.87 -2.37 -28.29
N SER A 158 0.44 -2.11 -28.30
CA SER A 158 1.38 -3.01 -28.99
C SER A 158 1.40 -4.39 -28.30
N ASP A 159 1.89 -5.40 -29.00
CA ASP A 159 2.03 -6.75 -28.44
C ASP A 159 2.93 -6.74 -27.20
N ALA A 160 4.02 -5.97 -27.21
CA ALA A 160 4.91 -5.81 -26.06
C ALA A 160 4.22 -5.14 -24.86
N ASN A 161 3.40 -4.11 -25.10
CA ASN A 161 2.63 -3.46 -24.06
C ASN A 161 1.58 -4.42 -23.49
N ARG A 162 0.90 -5.18 -24.34
CA ARG A 162 -0.06 -6.21 -23.91
C ARG A 162 0.62 -7.29 -23.06
N GLU A 163 1.76 -7.81 -23.53
CA GLU A 163 2.58 -8.79 -22.79
C GLU A 163 2.93 -8.28 -21.39
N GLN A 164 3.48 -7.06 -21.31
CA GLN A 164 3.88 -6.44 -20.03
C GLN A 164 2.70 -6.28 -19.07
N ASN A 165 1.57 -5.76 -19.54
CA ASN A 165 0.37 -5.59 -18.71
C ASN A 165 -0.19 -6.93 -18.26
N THR A 166 -0.24 -7.93 -19.16
CA THR A 166 -0.72 -9.26 -18.81
C THR A 166 0.13 -9.90 -17.72
N VAL A 167 1.45 -9.88 -17.87
CA VAL A 167 2.38 -10.44 -16.86
C VAL A 167 2.21 -9.73 -15.53
N LEU A 168 2.15 -8.40 -15.51
CA LEU A 168 1.98 -7.61 -14.30
C LEU A 168 0.67 -7.94 -13.59
N LEU A 169 -0.46 -7.84 -14.30
CA LEU A 169 -1.77 -8.05 -13.68
C LEU A 169 -1.96 -9.51 -13.22
N THR A 170 -1.48 -10.47 -14.02
CA THR A 170 -1.52 -11.88 -13.64
C THR A 170 -0.67 -12.16 -12.39
N SER A 171 0.51 -11.56 -12.29
CA SER A 171 1.37 -11.72 -11.10
C SER A 171 0.71 -11.19 -9.83
N ILE A 172 0.12 -9.99 -9.88
CA ILE A 172 -0.59 -9.40 -8.73
C ILE A 172 -1.82 -10.24 -8.38
N TRP A 173 -2.62 -10.64 -9.38
CA TRP A 173 -3.82 -11.44 -9.16
C TRP A 173 -3.51 -12.80 -8.54
N ASN A 174 -2.50 -13.49 -9.06
CA ASN A 174 -2.06 -14.78 -8.51
C ASN A 174 -1.61 -14.64 -7.05
N LYS A 175 -0.89 -13.56 -6.72
CA LYS A 175 -0.50 -13.30 -5.33
C LYS A 175 -1.69 -13.10 -4.41
N ILE A 176 -2.71 -12.34 -4.84
CA ILE A 176 -3.95 -12.14 -4.09
C ILE A 176 -4.67 -13.49 -3.88
N CYS A 177 -4.82 -14.28 -4.96
CA CYS A 177 -5.46 -15.59 -4.89
C CYS A 177 -4.72 -16.56 -3.96
N ASP A 178 -3.39 -16.62 -4.06
CA ASP A 178 -2.56 -17.48 -3.21
C ASP A 178 -2.69 -17.13 -1.73
N ASP A 179 -2.71 -15.85 -1.42
CA ASP A 179 -2.84 -15.36 -0.04
C ASP A 179 -4.23 -15.63 0.54
N ILE A 180 -5.29 -15.40 -0.23
CA ILE A 180 -6.67 -15.73 0.16
C ILE A 180 -6.78 -17.25 0.35
N SER A 181 -6.28 -18.03 -0.61
CA SER A 181 -6.28 -19.48 -0.57
C SER A 181 -5.67 -20.03 0.72
N LYS A 182 -4.48 -19.55 1.07
CA LYS A 182 -3.77 -19.95 2.30
C LYS A 182 -4.51 -19.56 3.58
N SER A 183 -5.13 -18.37 3.59
CA SER A 183 -5.77 -17.84 4.79
C SER A 183 -7.14 -18.43 5.03
N ARG A 184 -7.89 -18.74 3.98
CA ARG A 184 -9.28 -19.22 4.03
C ARG A 184 -9.42 -20.70 3.72
N ASN A 185 -8.33 -21.36 3.32
CA ASN A 185 -8.35 -22.77 2.86
C ASN A 185 -9.32 -22.98 1.68
N ILE A 186 -9.30 -22.06 0.71
CA ILE A 186 -10.07 -22.09 -0.53
C ILE A 186 -9.11 -22.35 -1.67
N SER A 187 -9.47 -23.20 -2.64
CA SER A 187 -8.59 -23.41 -3.78
C SER A 187 -8.50 -22.16 -4.67
N VAL A 188 -7.33 -21.91 -5.26
CA VAL A 188 -7.14 -20.83 -6.22
C VAL A 188 -8.12 -20.95 -7.40
N GLU A 189 -8.41 -22.19 -7.82
CA GLU A 189 -9.39 -22.45 -8.86
C GLU A 189 -10.79 -21.96 -8.47
N THR A 190 -11.24 -22.24 -7.24
CA THR A 190 -12.52 -21.75 -6.72
C THR A 190 -12.56 -20.22 -6.72
N ILE A 191 -11.48 -19.56 -6.26
CA ILE A 191 -11.40 -18.08 -6.27
C ILE A 191 -11.55 -17.54 -7.68
N ASN A 192 -10.84 -18.11 -8.66
CA ASN A 192 -10.95 -17.71 -10.06
C ASN A 192 -12.34 -17.94 -10.63
N GLN A 193 -12.97 -19.08 -10.36
CA GLN A 193 -14.34 -19.37 -10.81
C GLN A 193 -15.37 -18.38 -10.24
N MET A 194 -15.22 -17.98 -8.97
CA MET A 194 -16.08 -16.98 -8.35
C MET A 194 -15.87 -15.58 -8.97
N ALA A 195 -14.62 -15.22 -9.25
CA ALA A 195 -14.27 -13.95 -9.90
C ALA A 195 -14.79 -13.89 -11.35
N ASP A 196 -14.56 -14.94 -12.16
CA ASP A 196 -14.96 -14.99 -13.55
C ASP A 196 -16.47 -14.86 -13.76
N LYS A 197 -17.24 -15.42 -12.83
CA LYS A 197 -18.72 -15.41 -12.86
C LYS A 197 -19.32 -14.27 -12.04
N LEU A 198 -18.51 -13.50 -11.33
CA LEU A 198 -18.95 -12.50 -10.34
C LEU A 198 -19.94 -13.08 -9.30
N THR A 199 -19.77 -14.37 -8.97
CA THR A 199 -20.75 -15.12 -8.17
C THR A 199 -21.01 -14.45 -6.82
N LEU A 200 -19.96 -13.98 -6.14
CA LEU A 200 -20.07 -13.39 -4.80
C LEU A 200 -20.74 -11.99 -4.78
N MET A 201 -20.98 -11.41 -5.96
CA MET A 201 -21.77 -10.16 -6.08
C MET A 201 -23.28 -10.43 -6.20
N PHE A 202 -23.67 -11.62 -6.67
CA PHE A 202 -25.06 -11.94 -6.97
C PHE A 202 -25.64 -13.08 -6.12
N ASP A 203 -24.78 -13.87 -5.48
CA ASP A 203 -25.16 -14.98 -4.62
C ASP A 203 -24.38 -14.91 -3.30
N THR A 204 -25.00 -14.29 -2.30
CA THR A 204 -24.40 -14.12 -0.97
C THR A 204 -24.19 -15.45 -0.26
N GLN A 205 -25.07 -16.45 -0.49
CA GLN A 205 -24.94 -17.76 0.12
C GLN A 205 -23.67 -18.47 -0.36
N ALA A 206 -23.28 -18.28 -1.62
CA ALA A 206 -22.04 -18.85 -2.16
C ALA A 206 -20.80 -18.38 -1.38
N ALA A 207 -20.82 -17.19 -0.78
CA ALA A 207 -19.72 -16.71 0.04
C ALA A 207 -19.54 -17.55 1.32
N LEU A 208 -20.64 -17.97 1.93
CA LEU A 208 -20.64 -18.84 3.11
C LEU A 208 -20.27 -20.28 2.73
N ASP A 209 -20.91 -20.82 1.70
CA ASP A 209 -20.76 -22.21 1.26
C ASP A 209 -19.31 -22.52 0.79
N ASN A 210 -18.61 -21.52 0.29
CA ASN A 210 -17.23 -21.63 -0.16
C ASN A 210 -16.20 -21.03 0.81
N ASN A 211 -16.54 -20.80 2.07
CA ASN A 211 -15.65 -20.33 3.14
C ASN A 211 -15.05 -18.93 2.94
N PHE A 212 -15.64 -18.10 2.08
CA PHE A 212 -15.20 -16.69 1.99
C PHE A 212 -15.56 -15.93 3.27
N ILE A 213 -16.68 -16.24 3.90
CA ILE A 213 -17.12 -15.69 5.18
C ILE A 213 -17.44 -16.81 6.19
N ASP A 214 -17.49 -16.45 7.47
CA ASP A 214 -17.85 -17.38 8.56
C ASP A 214 -19.32 -17.26 8.95
N GLY A 215 -20.05 -16.28 8.42
CA GLY A 215 -21.48 -16.10 8.66
C GLY A 215 -22.01 -14.74 8.27
N PHE A 216 -23.32 -14.65 8.29
CA PHE A 216 -24.03 -13.39 8.15
C PHE A 216 -24.38 -12.84 9.53
N LYS A 217 -24.16 -11.55 9.74
CA LYS A 217 -24.48 -10.86 10.98
C LYS A 217 -24.92 -9.43 10.75
N TYR A 218 -25.83 -8.98 11.59
CA TYR A 218 -26.11 -7.55 11.75
C TYR A 218 -25.12 -6.90 12.72
N LYS A 219 -25.05 -5.58 12.75
CA LYS A 219 -24.10 -4.85 13.57
C LYS A 219 -24.26 -5.09 15.07
N ASP A 220 -25.47 -5.23 15.54
CA ASP A 220 -25.78 -5.56 16.93
C ASP A 220 -25.27 -6.94 17.33
N GLU A 221 -25.35 -7.93 16.44
CA GLU A 221 -24.79 -9.26 16.67
C GLU A 221 -23.26 -9.26 16.70
N ILE A 222 -22.62 -8.40 15.88
CA ILE A 222 -21.17 -8.16 15.96
C ILE A 222 -20.79 -7.55 17.30
N ILE A 223 -21.57 -6.60 17.80
CA ILE A 223 -21.34 -6.00 19.12
C ILE A 223 -21.49 -7.07 20.23
N ALA A 224 -22.49 -7.92 20.16
CA ALA A 224 -22.69 -9.02 21.11
C ALA A 224 -21.48 -9.99 21.08
N GLU A 225 -20.97 -10.34 19.90
CA GLU A 225 -19.78 -11.20 19.78
C GLU A 225 -18.52 -10.53 20.35
N LEU A 226 -18.33 -9.23 20.13
CA LEU A 226 -17.23 -8.49 20.71
C LEU A 226 -17.32 -8.46 22.24
N HIS A 227 -18.51 -8.38 22.85
CA HIS A 227 -18.71 -8.53 24.29
C HIS A 227 -18.20 -9.88 24.78
N GLN A 228 -18.52 -10.97 24.09
CA GLN A 228 -18.05 -12.31 24.43
C GLN A 228 -16.51 -12.43 24.28
N LEU A 229 -15.94 -11.97 23.13
CA LEU A 229 -14.51 -12.05 22.87
C LEU A 229 -13.66 -11.22 23.85
N THR A 230 -14.22 -10.15 24.38
CA THR A 230 -13.53 -9.27 25.35
C THR A 230 -13.88 -9.58 26.81
N ASN A 231 -14.72 -10.58 27.09
CA ASN A 231 -15.28 -10.86 28.43
C ASN A 231 -15.91 -9.62 29.08
N THR A 232 -16.53 -8.76 28.28
CA THR A 232 -17.20 -7.54 28.74
C THR A 232 -18.69 -7.86 28.93
N ALA A 233 -19.26 -7.55 30.09
CA ALA A 233 -20.69 -7.80 30.32
C ALA A 233 -21.55 -6.93 29.39
N ASP A 234 -22.69 -7.47 28.91
CA ASP A 234 -23.57 -6.86 27.91
C ASP A 234 -24.08 -5.45 28.29
N ASN A 235 -24.18 -5.17 29.59
CA ASN A 235 -24.60 -3.87 30.10
C ASN A 235 -23.45 -2.86 30.24
N LYS A 236 -22.21 -3.21 29.86
CA LYS A 236 -21.05 -2.34 29.88
C LYS A 236 -20.66 -1.97 28.47
N LYS A 237 -20.15 -0.75 28.30
CA LYS A 237 -19.60 -0.33 27.01
C LYS A 237 -18.29 -1.05 26.71
N ILE A 238 -18.14 -1.58 25.50
CA ILE A 238 -16.86 -2.09 25.03
C ILE A 238 -15.89 -0.91 24.84
N ASN A 239 -14.69 -1.03 25.38
CA ASN A 239 -13.64 -0.06 25.18
C ASN A 239 -12.99 -0.28 23.80
N ILE A 240 -13.31 0.59 22.85
CA ILE A 240 -12.72 0.59 21.52
C ILE A 240 -11.79 1.79 21.41
N VAL A 241 -10.53 1.54 21.09
CA VAL A 241 -9.56 2.59 20.75
C VAL A 241 -9.37 2.63 19.23
N LYS A 242 -9.52 3.81 18.64
CA LYS A 242 -9.28 4.00 17.22
C LYS A 242 -7.78 4.00 16.91
N ASN A 243 -7.43 3.61 15.68
CA ASN A 243 -6.03 3.45 15.25
C ASN A 243 -5.18 4.71 15.52
N ILE A 244 -5.66 5.90 15.14
CA ILE A 244 -4.95 7.17 15.37
C ILE A 244 -4.83 7.54 16.86
N GLN A 245 -5.82 7.16 17.68
CA GLN A 245 -5.77 7.40 19.12
C GLN A 245 -4.79 6.44 19.79
N TYR A 246 -4.76 5.18 19.34
CA TYR A 246 -3.83 4.19 19.86
C TYR A 246 -2.38 4.55 19.56
N ALA A 247 -2.09 5.15 18.40
CA ALA A 247 -0.76 5.65 18.06
C ALA A 247 -0.19 6.65 19.11
N LYS A 248 -1.07 7.38 19.81
CA LYS A 248 -0.68 8.37 20.83
C LYS A 248 -0.41 7.74 22.21
N VAL A 249 -0.91 6.53 22.47
CA VAL A 249 -0.91 5.91 23.82
C VAL A 249 -0.31 4.49 23.82
N ARG A 250 0.02 3.93 22.68
CA ARG A 250 0.63 2.60 22.58
C ARG A 250 1.95 2.53 23.34
N PRO A 251 2.32 1.35 23.85
CA PRO A 251 3.64 1.14 24.42
C PRO A 251 4.76 1.50 23.45
N GLU A 252 5.84 2.04 23.98
CA GLU A 252 7.03 2.33 23.17
C GLU A 252 7.69 1.03 22.69
N LEU A 253 7.81 0.88 21.37
CA LEU A 253 8.28 -0.36 20.75
C LEU A 253 9.80 -0.51 20.81
N TYR A 254 10.50 0.61 20.91
CA TYR A 254 11.95 0.66 20.80
C TYR A 254 12.52 1.51 21.91
N GLN A 255 13.48 0.95 22.65
CA GLN A 255 14.21 1.63 23.71
C GLN A 255 15.71 1.50 23.41
N GLY A 256 16.43 2.59 23.55
CA GLY A 256 17.88 2.63 23.33
C GLY A 256 18.37 3.98 22.84
N GLU A 257 19.67 4.20 22.91
CA GLU A 257 20.30 5.42 22.42
C GLU A 257 20.59 5.39 20.93
N ASP A 258 20.84 4.21 20.38
CA ASP A 258 21.09 4.00 18.96
C ASP A 258 19.81 4.07 18.15
N LYS A 259 19.88 4.68 16.97
CA LYS A 259 18.73 4.96 16.11
C LYS A 259 18.88 4.31 14.73
N ILE A 260 17.77 3.96 14.14
CA ILE A 260 17.63 3.73 12.71
C ILE A 260 16.86 4.93 12.15
N ALA A 261 17.43 5.64 11.19
CA ALA A 261 16.74 6.74 10.52
C ALA A 261 15.83 6.17 9.42
N ILE A 262 14.56 6.56 9.43
CA ILE A 262 13.63 6.26 8.33
C ILE A 262 13.42 7.54 7.55
N VAL A 263 13.86 7.56 6.29
CA VAL A 263 13.74 8.68 5.37
C VAL A 263 12.65 8.36 4.35
N TYR A 264 11.61 9.19 4.28
CA TYR A 264 10.49 8.98 3.35
C TYR A 264 10.74 9.73 2.04
N ALA A 265 10.61 9.02 0.93
CA ALA A 265 10.69 9.52 -0.43
C ALA A 265 9.37 9.21 -1.14
N SER A 266 8.34 10.04 -0.87
CA SER A 266 6.98 9.85 -1.37
C SER A 266 6.59 10.93 -2.37
N GLY A 267 6.05 10.53 -3.53
CA GLY A 267 5.58 11.43 -4.58
C GLY A 267 6.54 11.63 -5.75
N GLN A 268 6.26 12.64 -6.56
CA GLN A 268 7.06 12.97 -7.74
C GLN A 268 8.38 13.65 -7.36
N ILE A 269 9.47 13.26 -8.04
CA ILE A 269 10.80 13.86 -7.82
C ILE A 269 10.89 15.18 -8.61
N ILE A 270 11.18 16.26 -7.88
CA ILE A 270 11.34 17.63 -8.41
C ILE A 270 12.67 18.23 -7.98
N ASP A 271 13.11 19.25 -8.70
CA ASP A 271 14.28 20.03 -8.28
C ASP A 271 13.93 21.02 -7.17
N GLY A 272 14.90 21.29 -6.28
CA GLY A 272 14.72 22.22 -5.17
C GLY A 272 14.08 21.58 -3.93
N GLU A 273 13.28 22.38 -3.22
CA GLU A 273 12.58 21.95 -2.01
C GLU A 273 11.29 21.18 -2.38
N GLY A 274 10.98 20.15 -1.60
CA GLY A 274 9.75 19.38 -1.70
C GLY A 274 8.89 19.52 -0.44
N ASP A 275 7.74 18.90 -0.49
CA ASP A 275 6.76 18.84 0.61
C ASP A 275 6.33 17.38 0.95
N GLU A 276 5.21 17.20 1.65
CA GLU A 276 4.71 15.86 2.00
C GLU A 276 4.23 15.05 0.78
N SER A 277 3.98 15.70 -0.36
CA SER A 277 3.47 15.09 -1.61
C SER A 277 4.51 15.02 -2.74
N THR A 278 5.66 15.65 -2.57
CA THR A 278 6.74 15.74 -3.55
C THR A 278 8.12 15.51 -2.93
N ILE A 279 9.00 14.90 -3.72
CA ILE A 279 10.38 14.63 -3.34
C ILE A 279 11.28 15.75 -3.90
N GLY A 280 11.66 16.72 -3.05
CA GLY A 280 12.62 17.75 -3.43
C GLY A 280 14.04 17.24 -3.40
N SER A 281 14.84 17.55 -4.46
CA SER A 281 16.24 17.17 -4.54
C SER A 281 17.07 17.73 -3.36
N VAL A 282 16.78 18.94 -2.92
CA VAL A 282 17.44 19.59 -1.78
C VAL A 282 16.96 18.97 -0.46
N THR A 283 15.66 18.94 -0.23
CA THR A 283 15.08 18.49 1.05
C THR A 283 15.44 17.04 1.37
N LEU A 284 15.31 16.12 0.39
CA LEU A 284 15.62 14.71 0.61
C LEU A 284 17.13 14.49 0.79
N SER A 285 17.97 15.16 0.00
CA SER A 285 19.43 15.08 0.13
C SER A 285 19.90 15.58 1.50
N GLU A 286 19.31 16.64 2.02
CA GLU A 286 19.62 17.14 3.36
C GLU A 286 19.21 16.16 4.45
N ALA A 287 18.01 15.55 4.35
CA ALA A 287 17.56 14.54 5.30
C ALA A 287 18.50 13.32 5.34
N ILE A 288 18.93 12.83 4.18
CA ILE A 288 19.91 11.74 4.07
C ILE A 288 21.25 12.14 4.70
N ARG A 289 21.73 13.35 4.40
CA ARG A 289 23.00 13.89 4.93
C ARG A 289 22.95 14.06 6.44
N GLN A 290 21.85 14.55 7.00
CA GLN A 290 21.64 14.65 8.44
C GLN A 290 21.67 13.27 9.11
N ALA A 291 20.98 12.28 8.55
CA ALA A 291 20.97 10.91 9.04
C ALA A 291 22.40 10.29 8.97
N ARG A 292 23.16 10.54 7.89
CA ARG A 292 24.54 10.10 7.75
C ARG A 292 25.44 10.68 8.84
N ASN A 293 25.32 11.97 9.13
CA ASN A 293 26.20 12.69 10.08
C ASN A 293 25.83 12.48 11.56
N ASP A 294 24.59 12.05 11.87
CA ASP A 294 24.19 11.79 13.26
C ASP A 294 24.85 10.50 13.79
N LYS A 295 25.73 10.65 14.80
CA LYS A 295 26.45 9.53 15.42
C LYS A 295 25.54 8.50 16.11
N LYS A 296 24.33 8.89 16.50
CA LYS A 296 23.32 7.99 17.08
C LYS A 296 22.62 7.14 16.02
N VAL A 297 22.61 7.58 14.78
CA VAL A 297 22.05 6.82 13.65
C VAL A 297 23.04 5.76 13.20
N LYS A 298 22.68 4.50 13.33
CA LYS A 298 23.52 3.33 12.98
C LYS A 298 23.18 2.72 11.61
N ALA A 299 22.00 2.95 11.12
CA ALA A 299 21.54 2.53 9.78
C ALA A 299 20.49 3.51 9.25
N ILE A 300 20.33 3.55 7.94
CA ILE A 300 19.35 4.38 7.25
C ILE A 300 18.44 3.47 6.42
N VAL A 301 17.14 3.66 6.56
CA VAL A 301 16.12 3.02 5.71
C VAL A 301 15.44 4.13 4.92
N MET A 302 15.49 4.06 3.59
CA MET A 302 14.74 4.97 2.73
C MET A 302 13.48 4.25 2.23
N ARG A 303 12.30 4.73 2.66
CA ARG A 303 11.01 4.27 2.15
C ARG A 303 10.70 5.04 0.88
N VAL A 304 10.63 4.33 -0.25
CA VAL A 304 10.40 4.91 -1.57
C VAL A 304 9.00 4.57 -2.06
N ASN A 305 8.20 5.60 -2.32
CA ASN A 305 6.88 5.48 -2.95
C ASN A 305 6.75 6.57 -4.02
N SER A 306 7.39 6.35 -5.18
CA SER A 306 7.59 7.37 -6.20
C SER A 306 7.45 6.83 -7.63
N PRO A 307 6.66 7.51 -8.49
CA PRO A 307 6.63 7.21 -9.92
C PRO A 307 7.90 7.67 -10.65
N GLY A 308 8.79 8.39 -9.97
CA GLY A 308 9.96 9.06 -10.52
C GLY A 308 9.74 10.56 -10.72
N GLY A 309 10.52 11.17 -11.62
CA GLY A 309 10.46 12.60 -11.89
C GLY A 309 11.68 13.11 -12.65
N GLN A 310 12.18 14.27 -12.25
CA GLN A 310 13.29 14.95 -12.95
C GLN A 310 14.60 14.18 -12.80
N VAL A 311 15.31 14.00 -13.91
CA VAL A 311 16.56 13.22 -14.00
C VAL A 311 17.66 13.83 -13.14
N VAL A 312 17.89 15.13 -13.25
CA VAL A 312 18.94 15.83 -12.49
C VAL A 312 18.68 15.75 -10.99
N ALA A 313 17.45 15.99 -10.56
CA ALA A 313 17.03 15.87 -9.17
C ALA A 313 17.26 14.45 -8.62
N SER A 314 16.90 13.43 -9.43
CA SER A 314 17.12 12.03 -9.06
C SER A 314 18.59 11.70 -8.90
N GLU A 315 19.47 12.25 -9.76
CA GLU A 315 20.91 12.02 -9.66
C GLU A 315 21.53 12.69 -8.44
N VAL A 316 21.10 13.90 -8.09
CA VAL A 316 21.52 14.59 -6.86
C VAL A 316 21.20 13.75 -5.63
N ILE A 317 19.98 13.25 -5.54
CA ILE A 317 19.55 12.37 -4.43
C ILE A 317 20.34 11.07 -4.43
N ARG A 318 20.47 10.40 -5.60
CA ARG A 318 21.22 9.14 -5.72
C ARG A 318 22.66 9.30 -5.21
N ARG A 319 23.29 10.45 -5.49
CA ARG A 319 24.64 10.72 -5.00
C ARG A 319 24.71 10.78 -3.47
N GLU A 320 23.73 11.39 -2.79
CA GLU A 320 23.69 11.38 -1.32
C GLU A 320 23.44 9.98 -0.75
N VAL A 321 22.60 9.16 -1.41
CA VAL A 321 22.43 7.74 -1.06
C VAL A 321 23.77 7.01 -1.16
N GLU A 322 24.51 7.18 -2.27
CA GLU A 322 25.84 6.58 -2.46
C GLU A 322 26.84 6.98 -1.37
N LEU A 323 26.83 8.26 -0.97
CA LEU A 323 27.71 8.75 0.09
C LEU A 323 27.32 8.18 1.46
N ALA A 324 26.03 8.06 1.73
CA ALA A 324 25.52 7.52 2.97
C ALA A 324 25.79 6.00 3.10
N ALA A 325 25.63 5.26 2.01
CA ALA A 325 25.90 3.81 1.96
C ALA A 325 27.39 3.46 2.18
N LYS A 326 28.32 4.40 1.92
CA LYS A 326 29.75 4.21 2.24
C LYS A 326 30.07 4.30 3.73
N GLU A 327 29.19 4.94 4.51
CA GLU A 327 29.44 5.22 5.93
C GLU A 327 28.55 4.42 6.87
N LYS A 328 27.33 4.10 6.43
CA LYS A 328 26.32 3.37 7.23
C LYS A 328 25.54 2.41 6.35
N PRO A 329 25.06 1.29 6.89
CA PRO A 329 24.11 0.43 6.19
C PRO A 329 22.93 1.26 5.67
N PHE A 330 22.73 1.26 4.35
CA PHE A 330 21.67 1.99 3.68
C PHE A 330 20.75 1.03 2.95
N ILE A 331 19.51 0.95 3.40
CA ILE A 331 18.50 0.01 2.88
C ILE A 331 17.37 0.80 2.24
N VAL A 332 16.87 0.33 1.10
CA VAL A 332 15.65 0.84 0.48
C VAL A 332 14.50 -0.13 0.71
N SER A 333 13.38 0.39 1.16
CA SER A 333 12.08 -0.30 1.21
C SER A 333 11.16 0.36 0.18
N MET A 334 10.82 -0.35 -0.88
CA MET A 334 9.89 0.11 -1.90
C MET A 334 8.45 -0.12 -1.44
N GLY A 335 7.60 0.90 -1.58
CA GLY A 335 6.17 0.83 -1.30
C GLY A 335 5.35 0.45 -2.52
N SER A 336 4.30 1.24 -2.80
CA SER A 336 3.42 1.02 -3.96
C SER A 336 4.15 1.13 -5.27
N TYR A 337 5.03 2.16 -5.37
CA TYR A 337 5.78 2.51 -6.58
C TYR A 337 7.23 2.79 -6.26
N ALA A 338 8.12 2.31 -7.10
CA ALA A 338 9.51 2.76 -7.16
C ALA A 338 9.97 2.70 -8.62
N ALA A 339 9.37 3.57 -9.44
CA ALA A 339 9.56 3.55 -10.89
C ALA A 339 10.44 4.71 -11.37
N SER A 340 11.11 4.52 -12.52
CA SER A 340 11.93 5.57 -13.16
C SER A 340 12.92 6.21 -12.17
N GLY A 341 12.79 7.52 -11.88
CA GLY A 341 13.59 8.23 -10.88
C GLY A 341 13.53 7.60 -9.48
N GLY A 342 12.37 7.03 -9.07
CA GLY A 342 12.22 6.31 -7.81
C GLY A 342 13.12 5.08 -7.72
N TYR A 343 13.25 4.31 -8.80
CA TYR A 343 14.23 3.22 -8.88
C TYR A 343 15.66 3.77 -8.92
N TRP A 344 15.88 4.87 -9.64
CA TRP A 344 17.21 5.49 -9.77
C TRP A 344 17.79 5.91 -8.44
N ILE A 345 17.04 6.65 -7.60
CA ILE A 345 17.52 7.05 -6.27
C ILE A 345 17.78 5.85 -5.36
N SER A 346 17.13 4.73 -5.62
CA SER A 346 17.30 3.49 -4.85
C SER A 346 18.56 2.70 -5.26
N SER A 347 19.08 2.91 -6.46
CA SER A 347 20.07 2.03 -7.12
C SER A 347 21.45 2.01 -6.48
N SER A 348 21.77 2.96 -5.59
CA SER A 348 23.07 3.06 -4.90
C SER A 348 22.99 2.63 -3.43
N SER A 349 21.87 2.04 -2.99
CA SER A 349 21.74 1.44 -1.66
C SER A 349 22.40 0.06 -1.57
N ASP A 350 22.69 -0.41 -0.35
CA ASP A 350 23.25 -1.75 -0.12
C ASP A 350 22.23 -2.85 -0.44
N TYR A 351 20.97 -2.65 -0.06
CA TYR A 351 19.87 -3.61 -0.30
C TYR A 351 18.59 -2.88 -0.67
N ILE A 352 17.81 -3.55 -1.54
CA ILE A 352 16.47 -3.10 -1.94
C ILE A 352 15.48 -4.22 -1.58
N PHE A 353 14.46 -3.85 -0.80
CA PHE A 353 13.29 -4.69 -0.53
C PHE A 353 12.10 -4.16 -1.31
N ALA A 354 11.38 -5.06 -1.96
CA ALA A 354 10.13 -4.78 -2.65
C ALA A 354 9.16 -5.94 -2.42
N ASP A 355 7.89 -5.63 -2.22
CA ASP A 355 6.85 -6.66 -2.18
C ASP A 355 6.58 -7.20 -3.59
N PRO A 356 6.08 -8.45 -3.72
CA PRO A 356 5.69 -9.02 -5.01
C PRO A 356 4.69 -8.17 -5.80
N THR A 357 3.94 -7.31 -5.11
CA THR A 357 2.92 -6.42 -5.68
C THR A 357 3.40 -4.98 -5.85
N THR A 358 4.66 -4.66 -5.52
CA THR A 358 5.28 -3.36 -5.77
C THR A 358 5.46 -3.12 -7.27
N LEU A 359 5.00 -1.95 -7.75
CA LEU A 359 5.24 -1.53 -9.13
C LEU A 359 6.60 -0.83 -9.24
N THR A 360 7.60 -1.53 -9.81
CA THR A 360 8.97 -1.01 -9.94
C THR A 360 9.54 -1.18 -11.33
N GLY A 361 10.68 -0.56 -11.59
CA GLY A 361 11.41 -0.71 -12.85
C GLY A 361 11.29 0.49 -13.77
N SER A 362 11.28 0.21 -15.11
CA SER A 362 11.43 1.23 -16.16
C SER A 362 12.77 2.00 -16.05
N SER A 363 13.83 1.33 -15.56
CA SER A 363 15.16 1.90 -15.53
C SER A 363 15.79 1.79 -16.91
N LEU A 364 16.01 2.94 -17.55
CA LEU A 364 17.04 3.07 -18.57
C LEU A 364 18.34 3.47 -17.87
N ARG A 365 19.15 2.50 -17.56
CA ARG A 365 20.58 2.78 -17.42
C ARG A 365 21.23 2.52 -18.77
N SER A 366 21.39 3.53 -19.58
CA SER A 366 22.52 3.58 -20.47
C SER A 366 23.75 3.93 -19.61
N VAL A 367 24.36 2.93 -19.02
CA VAL A 367 25.73 3.10 -18.54
C VAL A 367 26.59 3.06 -19.79
N GLN A 368 26.87 4.21 -20.39
CA GLN A 368 28.10 4.35 -21.12
C GLN A 368 29.24 4.25 -20.10
N LYS A 369 29.86 3.08 -20.01
CA LYS A 369 31.25 3.02 -19.59
C LYS A 369 32.02 3.82 -20.63
N VAL A 370 32.46 4.99 -20.25
CA VAL A 370 33.58 5.64 -20.90
C VAL A 370 34.79 4.97 -20.30
N ASP A 371 35.46 4.14 -21.11
CA ASP A 371 36.79 3.59 -20.80
C ASP A 371 37.80 4.72 -20.74
#